data_b43da9663fe7c24e9be73b4802ed9530
#
_entry.id   b43da9663fe7c24e9be73b4802ed9530
#
_cell.length_a   1.000
_cell.length_b   1.000
_cell.length_c   1.000
_cell.angle_alpha   90.00
_cell.angle_beta   90.00
_cell.angle_gamma   90.00
#
_symmetry.space_group_name_H-M   'P 1'
#
loop_
_entity.id
_entity.type
_entity.pdbx_description
1 polymer ?
#
loop_
_entity_poly.entity_id
_entity_poly.type
_entity_poly.pdbx_seq_one_letter_code
_entity_poly.pdbx_strand_id
1 'polypeptide(L)'
;SVDKDSPTYQIFVNVRDNKIKVYLNTSGDPLYIRGYRTKVHRAAINPCMAAGLIQLSTWDRASAFYDPMCGSGTIPIEALMLGISMPPRYKRISYAFKKWATFDENLYNQQLDTINSKIEFSKKIDIYASDNTLKNLDLVKRSLGILDLDDRIDMEVADIKDFKTVSDSGVIITNPPHGHRMSREDALRSLYRSIGDTL
;
A
#
# COMPACT_ATOMS: atom_id res chain seq x y z
N SER A 1 -30.37 -7.01 22.65
CA SER A 1 -29.20 -6.17 22.98
C SER A 1 -28.40 -5.90 21.70
N VAL A 2 -27.91 -4.68 21.56
CA VAL A 2 -27.04 -4.31 20.43
C VAL A 2 -25.60 -4.58 20.84
N ASP A 3 -24.93 -5.47 20.10
CA ASP A 3 -23.49 -5.65 20.22
C ASP A 3 -22.78 -4.47 19.56
N LYS A 4 -22.07 -3.65 20.35
CA LYS A 4 -21.36 -2.45 19.86
C LYS A 4 -19.95 -2.76 19.35
N ASP A 5 -19.35 -3.84 19.83
CA ASP A 5 -17.97 -4.19 19.53
C ASP A 5 -17.85 -5.06 18.26
N SER A 6 -18.86 -5.91 18.02
CA SER A 6 -18.87 -6.81 16.86
C SER A 6 -20.25 -6.94 16.22
N PRO A 7 -20.85 -5.85 15.74
CA PRO A 7 -22.20 -5.86 15.19
C PRO A 7 -22.28 -6.71 13.91
N THR A 8 -23.42 -7.38 13.73
CA THR A 8 -23.73 -8.09 12.47
C THR A 8 -23.91 -7.10 11.32
N TYR A 9 -24.59 -5.98 11.60
CA TYR A 9 -24.86 -4.92 10.64
C TYR A 9 -24.40 -3.60 11.24
N GLN A 10 -23.43 -2.96 10.58
CA GLN A 10 -22.97 -1.63 10.95
C GLN A 10 -23.57 -0.61 9.99
N ILE A 11 -24.40 0.29 10.53
CA ILE A 11 -25.13 1.29 9.76
C ILE A 11 -24.51 2.66 9.99
N PHE A 12 -24.16 3.36 8.93
CA PHE A 12 -23.74 4.75 8.97
C PHE A 12 -24.87 5.65 8.49
N VAL A 13 -25.13 6.70 9.24
CA VAL A 13 -26.11 7.75 8.89
C VAL A 13 -25.36 9.06 8.72
N ASN A 14 -25.46 9.65 7.55
CA ASN A 14 -24.93 10.97 7.24
C ASN A 14 -26.10 11.95 7.05
N VAL A 15 -26.06 13.04 7.79
CA VAL A 15 -27.08 14.13 7.69
C VAL A 15 -26.35 15.38 7.23
N ARG A 16 -26.69 15.87 6.04
CA ARG A 16 -26.12 17.09 5.47
C ARG A 16 -27.15 17.80 4.62
N ASP A 17 -27.28 19.14 4.76
CA ASP A 17 -28.16 19.98 3.96
C ASP A 17 -29.61 19.46 3.91
N ASN A 18 -30.17 19.10 5.07
CA ASN A 18 -31.51 18.47 5.23
C ASN A 18 -31.71 17.14 4.46
N LYS A 19 -30.62 16.51 4.03
CA LYS A 19 -30.63 15.19 3.38
C LYS A 19 -30.04 14.16 4.32
N ILE A 20 -30.72 13.00 4.40
CA ILE A 20 -30.26 11.85 5.16
C ILE A 20 -29.80 10.76 4.18
N LYS A 21 -28.57 10.27 4.37
CA LYS A 21 -28.06 9.09 3.64
C LYS A 21 -27.76 8.00 4.64
N VAL A 22 -28.28 6.83 4.38
CA VAL A 22 -28.07 5.63 5.20
C VAL A 22 -27.20 4.66 4.43
N TYR A 23 -26.12 4.17 5.04
CA TYR A 23 -25.16 3.26 4.43
C TYR A 23 -25.02 2.02 5.30
N LEU A 24 -24.89 0.87 4.66
CA LEU A 24 -24.54 -0.38 5.31
C LEU A 24 -23.06 -0.67 5.07
N ASN A 25 -22.28 -0.89 6.16
CA ASN A 25 -20.87 -1.22 6.04
C ASN A 25 -20.70 -2.72 5.68
N THR A 26 -20.36 -2.97 4.44
CA THR A 26 -20.12 -4.32 3.93
C THR A 26 -18.72 -4.83 4.27
N SER A 27 -17.75 -3.94 4.37
CA SER A 27 -16.33 -4.30 4.52
C SER A 27 -15.94 -4.60 5.96
N GLY A 28 -16.58 -3.98 6.96
CA GLY A 28 -16.09 -3.93 8.33
C GLY A 28 -14.95 -2.92 8.47
N ASP A 29 -13.74 -3.38 8.77
CA ASP A 29 -12.59 -2.47 8.84
C ASP A 29 -12.32 -1.74 7.51
N PRO A 30 -11.72 -0.54 7.55
CA PRO A 30 -11.37 0.22 6.37
C PRO A 30 -10.53 -0.56 5.36
N LEU A 31 -10.78 -0.35 4.07
CA LEU A 31 -10.10 -1.09 2.99
C LEU A 31 -8.60 -0.79 2.87
N TYR A 32 -8.12 0.32 3.43
CA TYR A 32 -6.68 0.61 3.48
C TYR A 32 -5.91 -0.29 4.46
N ILE A 33 -6.61 -1.01 5.36
CA ILE A 33 -6.00 -2.04 6.21
C ILE A 33 -5.79 -3.27 5.34
N ARG A 34 -4.62 -3.36 4.71
CA ARG A 34 -4.29 -4.40 3.71
C ARG A 34 -4.02 -5.79 4.31
N GLY A 35 -3.61 -5.84 5.58
CA GLY A 35 -3.24 -7.08 6.27
C GLY A 35 -1.73 -7.40 6.25
N TYR A 36 -0.95 -6.84 5.35
CA TYR A 36 0.49 -7.10 5.29
C TYR A 36 1.33 -6.25 6.25
N ARG A 37 0.76 -5.20 6.86
CA ARG A 37 1.49 -4.32 7.78
C ARG A 37 1.35 -4.77 9.22
N THR A 38 2.45 -5.14 9.85
CA THR A 38 2.50 -5.46 11.29
C THR A 38 2.66 -4.22 12.17
N LYS A 39 3.32 -3.19 11.65
CA LYS A 39 3.51 -1.89 12.32
C LYS A 39 3.33 -0.77 11.30
N VAL A 40 2.46 0.17 11.62
CA VAL A 40 2.26 1.37 10.79
C VAL A 40 3.18 2.46 11.32
N HIS A 41 4.18 2.85 10.53
CA HIS A 41 4.93 4.06 10.82
C HIS A 41 3.97 5.27 10.67
N ARG A 42 3.95 6.15 11.67
CA ARG A 42 3.02 7.32 11.71
C ARG A 42 3.10 8.21 10.46
N ALA A 43 4.19 8.09 9.73
CA ALA A 43 4.54 8.81 8.53
C ALA A 43 4.22 8.10 7.22
N ALA A 44 3.81 6.84 7.26
CA ALA A 44 3.57 6.08 6.04
C ALA A 44 2.34 6.59 5.28
N ILE A 45 2.46 6.69 3.98
CA ILE A 45 1.33 7.00 3.10
C ILE A 45 0.24 5.93 3.25
N ASN A 46 -1.02 6.34 3.09
CA ASN A 46 -2.14 5.40 3.07
C ASN A 46 -2.03 4.48 1.85
N PRO A 47 -2.16 3.15 2.00
CA PRO A 47 -2.06 2.20 0.88
C PRO A 47 -3.01 2.47 -0.28
N CYS A 48 -4.25 2.90 -0.02
CA CYS A 48 -5.18 3.27 -1.09
C CYS A 48 -4.69 4.50 -1.86
N MET A 49 -4.07 5.46 -1.16
CA MET A 49 -3.48 6.64 -1.81
C MET A 49 -2.26 6.24 -2.65
N ALA A 50 -1.37 5.39 -2.11
CA ALA A 50 -0.23 4.88 -2.85
C ALA A 50 -0.66 4.15 -4.14
N ALA A 51 -1.62 3.23 -4.03
CA ALA A 51 -2.18 2.53 -5.19
C ALA A 51 -2.81 3.50 -6.21
N GLY A 52 -3.50 4.54 -5.73
CA GLY A 52 -4.09 5.58 -6.59
C GLY A 52 -3.01 6.38 -7.34
N LEU A 53 -1.94 6.81 -6.67
CA LEU A 53 -0.82 7.51 -7.29
C LEU A 53 -0.14 6.65 -8.37
N ILE A 54 0.09 5.37 -8.09
CA ILE A 54 0.67 4.43 -9.06
C ILE A 54 -0.24 4.28 -10.28
N GLN A 55 -1.55 4.15 -10.10
CA GLN A 55 -2.50 4.02 -11.21
C GLN A 55 -2.66 5.32 -12.02
N LEU A 56 -2.44 6.48 -11.40
CA LEU A 56 -2.46 7.78 -12.08
C LEU A 56 -1.14 8.11 -12.77
N SER A 57 -0.07 7.39 -12.44
CA SER A 57 1.22 7.55 -13.10
C SER A 57 1.21 6.92 -14.51
N THR A 58 2.27 7.17 -15.27
CA THR A 58 2.48 6.58 -16.60
C THR A 58 3.11 5.17 -16.53
N TRP A 59 3.24 4.57 -15.35
CA TRP A 59 3.86 3.27 -15.19
C TRP A 59 3.03 2.17 -15.87
N ASP A 60 3.66 1.49 -16.81
CA ASP A 60 3.06 0.43 -17.63
C ASP A 60 3.11 -0.96 -16.98
N ARG A 61 3.65 -1.08 -15.75
CA ARG A 61 3.87 -2.33 -15.00
C ARG A 61 4.88 -3.28 -15.66
N ALA A 62 5.69 -2.77 -16.57
CA ALA A 62 6.75 -3.50 -17.26
C ALA A 62 8.09 -2.77 -17.15
N SER A 63 8.09 -1.44 -17.23
CA SER A 63 9.27 -0.61 -16.99
C SER A 63 9.66 -0.59 -15.51
N ALA A 64 10.90 -0.23 -15.21
CA ALA A 64 11.42 -0.16 -13.86
C ALA A 64 10.64 0.84 -12.98
N PHE A 65 10.41 0.48 -11.73
CA PHE A 65 9.74 1.30 -10.74
C PHE A 65 10.67 1.60 -9.57
N TYR A 66 10.73 2.85 -9.14
CA TYR A 66 11.66 3.30 -8.11
C TYR A 66 10.95 4.06 -6.98
N ASP A 67 11.32 3.74 -5.73
CA ASP A 67 11.00 4.54 -4.54
C ASP A 67 12.27 4.76 -3.70
N PRO A 68 13.01 5.86 -3.95
CA PRO A 68 14.29 6.12 -3.29
C PRO A 68 14.20 6.60 -1.84
N MET A 69 13.01 6.75 -1.29
CA MET A 69 12.76 7.08 0.12
C MET A 69 11.56 6.30 0.64
N CYS A 70 11.62 4.96 0.51
CA CYS A 70 10.48 4.06 0.62
C CYS A 70 9.90 3.95 2.04
N GLY A 71 10.64 4.31 3.08
CA GLY A 71 10.21 4.12 4.45
C GLY A 71 9.84 2.67 4.73
N SER A 72 8.63 2.42 5.21
CA SER A 72 8.12 1.06 5.46
C SER A 72 7.59 0.35 4.19
N GLY A 73 7.88 0.85 3.00
CA GLY A 73 7.65 0.19 1.72
C GLY A 73 6.21 0.21 1.20
N THR A 74 5.37 1.18 1.62
CA THR A 74 3.98 1.18 1.15
C THR A 74 3.88 1.30 -0.36
N ILE A 75 4.61 2.24 -0.96
CA ILE A 75 4.57 2.50 -2.41
C ILE A 75 5.10 1.30 -3.19
N PRO A 76 6.33 0.79 -2.93
CA PRO A 76 6.86 -0.32 -3.71
C PRO A 76 6.06 -1.63 -3.52
N ILE A 77 5.50 -1.89 -2.34
CA ILE A 77 4.65 -3.06 -2.12
C ILE A 77 3.33 -2.95 -2.91
N GLU A 78 2.66 -1.79 -2.89
CA GLU A 78 1.44 -1.58 -3.68
C GLU A 78 1.75 -1.63 -5.20
N ALA A 79 2.94 -1.17 -5.64
CA ALA A 79 3.39 -1.31 -7.03
C ALA A 79 3.56 -2.79 -7.40
N LEU A 80 4.24 -3.59 -6.57
CA LEU A 80 4.41 -5.02 -6.80
C LEU A 80 3.06 -5.72 -6.89
N MET A 81 2.16 -5.48 -5.93
CA MET A 81 0.81 -6.08 -5.93
C MET A 81 0.03 -5.73 -7.20
N LEU A 82 0.07 -4.47 -7.64
CA LEU A 82 -0.56 -4.03 -8.90
C LEU A 82 0.10 -4.68 -10.12
N GLY A 83 1.43 -4.79 -10.12
CA GLY A 83 2.22 -5.37 -11.21
C GLY A 83 1.91 -6.84 -11.46
N ILE A 84 1.68 -7.61 -10.39
CA ILE A 84 1.36 -9.05 -10.46
C ILE A 84 -0.14 -9.34 -10.36
N SER A 85 -1.00 -8.33 -10.49
CA SER A 85 -2.46 -8.48 -10.40
C SER A 85 -2.96 -9.05 -9.05
N MET A 86 -2.22 -8.82 -7.97
CA MET A 86 -2.60 -9.29 -6.62
C MET A 86 -3.69 -8.38 -6.04
N PRO A 87 -4.80 -8.94 -5.54
CA PRO A 87 -5.88 -8.15 -4.96
C PRO A 87 -5.41 -7.45 -3.67
N PRO A 88 -5.86 -6.21 -3.41
CA PRO A 88 -5.34 -5.38 -2.32
C PRO A 88 -5.59 -5.95 -0.91
N ARG A 89 -6.42 -6.96 -0.77
CA ARG A 89 -6.73 -7.63 0.50
C ARG A 89 -6.49 -9.14 0.44
N TYR A 90 -5.49 -9.54 -0.30
CA TYR A 90 -5.12 -10.94 -0.50
C TYR A 90 -5.00 -11.73 0.82
N LYS A 91 -4.41 -11.13 1.86
CA LYS A 91 -4.27 -11.75 3.20
C LYS A 91 -5.38 -11.35 4.17
N ARG A 92 -6.42 -10.63 3.75
CA ARG A 92 -7.51 -10.29 4.64
C ARG A 92 -8.50 -11.44 4.79
N ILE A 93 -8.74 -11.83 6.02
CA ILE A 93 -9.58 -12.98 6.39
C ILE A 93 -11.03 -12.56 6.65
N SER A 94 -11.28 -11.32 7.09
CA SER A 94 -12.58 -10.91 7.63
C SER A 94 -13.22 -9.76 6.86
N TYR A 95 -14.50 -9.94 6.51
CA TYR A 95 -15.40 -8.91 6.00
C TYR A 95 -16.70 -8.91 6.80
N ALA A 96 -17.33 -7.75 7.01
CA ALA A 96 -18.56 -7.64 7.79
C ALA A 96 -19.70 -8.42 7.15
N PHE A 97 -19.82 -8.42 5.83
CA PHE A 97 -20.88 -9.14 5.11
C PHE A 97 -20.86 -10.67 5.35
N LYS A 98 -19.75 -11.24 5.79
CA LYS A 98 -19.66 -12.68 6.10
C LYS A 98 -20.53 -13.09 7.29
N LYS A 99 -20.95 -12.12 8.12
CA LYS A 99 -21.85 -12.35 9.25
C LYS A 99 -23.33 -12.25 8.89
N TRP A 100 -23.65 -11.86 7.65
CA TRP A 100 -25.03 -11.62 7.25
C TRP A 100 -25.78 -12.92 6.99
N ALA A 101 -27.08 -12.94 7.26
CA ALA A 101 -27.91 -14.12 7.05
C ALA A 101 -28.00 -14.54 5.57
N THR A 102 -27.72 -13.60 4.65
CA THR A 102 -27.72 -13.83 3.20
C THR A 102 -26.35 -14.19 2.65
N PHE A 103 -25.33 -14.39 3.53
CA PHE A 103 -24.00 -14.74 3.07
C PHE A 103 -23.96 -16.15 2.50
N ASP A 104 -23.47 -16.27 1.28
CA ASP A 104 -23.24 -17.54 0.59
C ASP A 104 -21.73 -17.83 0.57
N GLU A 105 -21.32 -18.79 1.37
CA GLU A 105 -19.90 -19.16 1.49
C GLU A 105 -19.36 -19.82 0.22
N ASN A 106 -20.17 -20.59 -0.49
CA ASN A 106 -19.76 -21.25 -1.73
C ASN A 106 -19.51 -20.23 -2.82
N LEU A 107 -20.43 -19.29 -3.00
CA LEU A 107 -20.28 -18.18 -3.94
C LEU A 107 -19.06 -17.32 -3.58
N TYR A 108 -18.85 -17.03 -2.32
CA TYR A 108 -17.70 -16.26 -1.84
C TYR A 108 -16.39 -16.95 -2.19
N ASN A 109 -16.26 -18.25 -1.90
CA ASN A 109 -15.06 -19.03 -2.17
C ASN A 109 -14.80 -19.13 -3.70
N GLN A 110 -15.82 -19.37 -4.50
CA GLN A 110 -15.72 -19.37 -5.97
C GLN A 110 -15.19 -18.03 -6.51
N GLN A 111 -15.68 -16.91 -5.97
CA GLN A 111 -15.20 -15.58 -6.36
C GLN A 111 -13.75 -15.35 -5.91
N LEU A 112 -13.38 -15.80 -4.70
CA LEU A 112 -12.01 -15.74 -4.21
C LEU A 112 -11.05 -16.52 -5.10
N ASP A 113 -11.41 -17.75 -5.47
CA ASP A 113 -10.60 -18.59 -6.37
C ASP A 113 -10.44 -17.92 -7.72
N THR A 114 -11.52 -17.36 -8.27
CA THR A 114 -11.51 -16.62 -9.54
C THR A 114 -10.58 -15.39 -9.48
N ILE A 115 -10.55 -14.68 -8.35
CA ILE A 115 -9.69 -13.51 -8.18
C ILE A 115 -8.23 -13.96 -8.00
N ASN A 116 -8.01 -14.97 -7.16
CA ASN A 116 -6.66 -15.44 -6.83
C ASN A 116 -5.99 -16.13 -8.04
N SER A 117 -6.76 -16.79 -8.91
CA SER A 117 -6.21 -17.40 -10.14
C SER A 117 -5.64 -16.38 -11.14
N LYS A 118 -5.95 -15.09 -10.97
CA LYS A 118 -5.41 -14.00 -11.79
C LYS A 118 -4.06 -13.46 -11.29
N ILE A 119 -3.59 -13.92 -10.13
CA ILE A 119 -2.31 -13.46 -9.59
C ILE A 119 -1.16 -14.07 -10.37
N GLU A 120 -0.33 -13.24 -10.94
CA GLU A 120 0.82 -13.62 -11.75
C GLU A 120 2.08 -13.73 -10.89
N PHE A 121 2.14 -14.73 -9.97
CA PHE A 121 3.28 -14.88 -9.05
C PHE A 121 4.64 -15.02 -9.75
N SER A 122 4.69 -15.63 -10.93
CA SER A 122 5.92 -15.81 -11.70
C SER A 122 6.35 -14.58 -12.50
N LYS A 123 5.47 -13.58 -12.64
CA LYS A 123 5.77 -12.37 -13.41
C LYS A 123 6.85 -11.55 -12.72
N LYS A 124 7.95 -11.29 -13.40
CA LYS A 124 8.99 -10.39 -12.92
C LYS A 124 8.53 -8.95 -13.08
N ILE A 125 8.69 -8.18 -12.03
CA ILE A 125 8.47 -6.74 -12.00
C ILE A 125 9.72 -6.11 -11.39
N ASP A 126 10.35 -5.21 -12.12
CA ASP A 126 11.58 -4.56 -11.69
C ASP A 126 11.23 -3.39 -10.75
N ILE A 127 11.28 -3.64 -9.44
CA ILE A 127 10.99 -2.66 -8.41
C ILE A 127 12.22 -2.48 -7.54
N TYR A 128 12.64 -1.22 -7.40
CA TYR A 128 13.79 -0.80 -6.63
C TYR A 128 13.35 0.14 -5.52
N ALA A 129 13.71 -0.17 -4.29
CA ALA A 129 13.37 0.62 -3.12
C ALA A 129 14.62 0.92 -2.31
N SER A 130 14.82 2.16 -1.92
CA SER A 130 15.88 2.50 -0.99
C SER A 130 15.39 3.39 0.15
N ASP A 131 16.10 3.32 1.26
CA ASP A 131 15.91 4.18 2.42
C ASP A 131 17.25 4.31 3.16
N ASN A 132 17.50 5.45 3.78
CA ASN A 132 18.74 5.65 4.53
C ASN A 132 18.80 4.89 5.87
N THR A 133 17.73 4.14 6.19
CA THR A 133 17.58 3.43 7.46
C THR A 133 17.30 1.95 7.24
N LEU A 134 18.24 1.09 7.59
CA LEU A 134 18.07 -0.38 7.51
C LEU A 134 16.80 -0.87 8.20
N LYS A 135 16.43 -0.27 9.35
CA LYS A 135 15.20 -0.61 10.08
C LYS A 135 13.93 -0.44 9.23
N ASN A 136 13.91 0.51 8.31
CA ASN A 136 12.78 0.70 7.41
C ASN A 136 12.71 -0.43 6.39
N LEU A 137 13.83 -0.84 5.81
CA LEU A 137 13.90 -1.97 4.88
C LEU A 137 13.52 -3.31 5.55
N ASP A 138 13.84 -3.49 6.84
CA ASP A 138 13.37 -4.66 7.60
C ASP A 138 11.84 -4.70 7.72
N LEU A 139 11.17 -3.53 7.77
CA LEU A 139 9.70 -3.49 7.74
C LEU A 139 9.16 -3.87 6.37
N VAL A 140 9.84 -3.49 5.28
CA VAL A 140 9.50 -3.91 3.91
C VAL A 140 9.61 -5.42 3.80
N LYS A 141 10.74 -6.02 4.19
CA LYS A 141 10.97 -7.47 4.18
C LYS A 141 9.89 -8.23 4.93
N ARG A 142 9.56 -7.80 6.15
CA ARG A 142 8.49 -8.43 6.94
C ARG A 142 7.13 -8.35 6.24
N SER A 143 6.84 -7.23 5.60
CA SER A 143 5.57 -7.06 4.87
C SER A 143 5.51 -7.95 3.64
N LEU A 144 6.63 -8.12 2.91
CA LEU A 144 6.74 -9.03 1.79
C LEU A 144 6.57 -10.49 2.23
N GLY A 145 7.21 -10.91 3.34
CA GLY A 145 7.05 -12.25 3.89
C GLY A 145 5.60 -12.58 4.27
N ILE A 146 4.81 -11.61 4.77
CA ILE A 146 3.38 -11.81 5.03
C ILE A 146 2.60 -12.08 3.74
N LEU A 147 3.04 -11.50 2.62
CA LEU A 147 2.41 -11.65 1.31
C LEU A 147 2.92 -12.86 0.52
N ASP A 148 3.89 -13.61 1.05
CA ASP A 148 4.63 -14.67 0.36
C ASP A 148 5.34 -14.13 -0.92
N LEU A 149 5.89 -12.91 -0.82
CA LEU A 149 6.57 -12.18 -1.90
C LEU A 149 8.03 -11.83 -1.53
N ASP A 150 8.67 -12.69 -0.76
CA ASP A 150 10.07 -12.51 -0.37
C ASP A 150 10.96 -12.26 -1.60
N ASP A 151 11.94 -11.40 -1.45
CA ASP A 151 12.95 -11.06 -2.47
C ASP A 151 12.40 -10.55 -3.82
N ARG A 152 11.15 -10.07 -3.85
CA ARG A 152 10.49 -9.55 -5.06
C ARG A 152 10.70 -8.04 -5.30
N ILE A 153 11.38 -7.36 -4.37
CA ILE A 153 11.75 -5.95 -4.46
C ILE A 153 13.25 -5.87 -4.18
N ASP A 154 14.00 -5.25 -5.09
CA ASP A 154 15.41 -4.96 -4.86
C ASP A 154 15.55 -3.80 -3.87
N MET A 155 16.27 -4.04 -2.76
CA MET A 155 16.33 -3.10 -1.66
C MET A 155 17.76 -2.72 -1.30
N GLU A 156 18.03 -1.42 -1.17
CA GLU A 156 19.32 -0.88 -0.82
C GLU A 156 19.23 0.15 0.32
N VAL A 157 20.17 0.11 1.25
CA VAL A 157 20.36 1.20 2.24
C VAL A 157 21.16 2.30 1.58
N ALA A 158 20.50 3.39 1.17
CA ALA A 158 21.14 4.51 0.48
C ALA A 158 20.52 5.86 0.88
N ASP A 159 21.31 6.93 0.81
CA ASP A 159 20.82 8.30 0.85
C ASP A 159 20.28 8.68 -0.53
N ILE A 160 19.26 9.56 -0.58
CA ILE A 160 18.72 10.05 -1.84
C ILE A 160 19.78 10.65 -2.77
N LYS A 161 20.84 11.23 -2.21
CA LYS A 161 21.95 11.81 -2.95
C LYS A 161 22.74 10.79 -3.78
N ASP A 162 22.71 9.54 -3.32
CA ASP A 162 23.45 8.43 -3.95
C ASP A 162 22.55 7.62 -4.90
N PHE A 163 21.27 8.00 -5.00
CA PHE A 163 20.31 7.30 -5.86
C PHE A 163 20.72 7.33 -7.32
N LYS A 164 20.63 6.17 -7.96
CA LYS A 164 20.85 5.99 -9.39
C LYS A 164 19.81 5.03 -9.95
N THR A 165 19.35 5.32 -11.16
CA THR A 165 18.52 4.37 -11.89
C THR A 165 19.38 3.24 -12.45
N VAL A 166 18.84 2.04 -12.49
CA VAL A 166 19.49 0.86 -13.11
C VAL A 166 19.01 0.66 -14.57
N SER A 167 18.04 1.44 -15.01
CA SER A 167 17.46 1.40 -16.34
C SER A 167 17.35 2.82 -16.91
N ASP A 168 17.46 2.94 -18.23
CA ASP A 168 17.32 4.22 -18.95
C ASP A 168 15.87 4.73 -18.96
N SER A 169 14.90 3.89 -18.58
CA SER A 169 13.49 4.25 -18.49
C SER A 169 12.83 3.65 -17.26
N GLY A 170 11.89 4.39 -16.68
CA GLY A 170 11.16 3.93 -15.51
C GLY A 170 10.30 5.03 -14.90
N VAL A 171 9.67 4.71 -13.80
CA VAL A 171 8.83 5.65 -13.04
C VAL A 171 9.32 5.75 -11.60
N ILE A 172 9.50 6.97 -11.14
CA ILE A 172 9.84 7.26 -9.74
C ILE A 172 8.59 7.78 -9.02
N ILE A 173 8.19 7.10 -7.96
CA ILE A 173 7.14 7.58 -7.04
C ILE A 173 7.65 7.44 -5.62
N THR A 174 7.75 8.57 -4.93
CA THR A 174 8.26 8.59 -3.56
C THR A 174 7.44 9.52 -2.66
N ASN A 175 7.49 9.29 -1.35
CA ASN A 175 6.83 10.11 -0.34
C ASN A 175 7.87 10.68 0.63
N PRO A 176 8.57 11.76 0.26
CA PRO A 176 9.61 12.34 1.08
C PRO A 176 9.07 12.88 2.41
N PRO A 177 9.92 12.99 3.44
CA PRO A 177 9.55 13.63 4.70
C PRO A 177 9.03 15.07 4.48
N HIS A 178 7.96 15.42 5.18
CA HIS A 178 7.30 16.74 5.08
C HIS A 178 6.83 17.24 6.45
N GLY A 179 6.70 18.58 6.59
CA GLY A 179 6.13 19.23 7.76
C GLY A 179 6.86 18.94 9.07
N HIS A 180 6.13 18.70 10.14
CA HIS A 180 6.63 18.53 11.51
C HIS A 180 7.55 17.32 11.76
N ARG A 181 7.93 16.58 10.74
CA ARG A 181 8.79 15.39 10.85
C ARG A 181 10.29 15.71 10.88
N MET A 182 10.66 16.90 10.47
CA MET A 182 12.04 17.38 10.58
C MET A 182 12.06 18.56 11.56
N SER A 183 12.85 18.44 12.60
CA SER A 183 12.95 19.42 13.69
C SER A 183 13.62 20.74 13.29
N ARG A 184 14.10 20.84 12.03
CA ARG A 184 14.75 22.03 11.48
C ARG A 184 14.31 22.26 10.04
N GLU A 185 13.82 23.43 9.76
CA GLU A 185 13.41 23.86 8.41
C GLU A 185 14.58 23.79 7.39
N ASP A 186 15.78 24.10 7.84
CA ASP A 186 16.99 24.03 6.99
C ASP A 186 17.33 22.61 6.54
N ALA A 187 17.10 21.60 7.38
CA ALA A 187 17.30 20.20 7.01
C ALA A 187 16.29 19.75 5.97
N LEU A 188 15.06 20.23 6.07
CA LEU A 188 14.02 19.95 5.06
C LEU A 188 14.36 20.61 3.72
N ARG A 189 14.78 21.87 3.74
CA ARG A 189 15.23 22.60 2.52
C ARG A 189 16.42 21.90 1.85
N SER A 190 17.41 21.44 2.65
CA SER A 190 18.56 20.69 2.14
C SER A 190 18.13 19.37 1.49
N LEU A 191 17.20 18.63 2.12
CA LEU A 191 16.66 17.40 1.55
C LEU A 191 15.98 17.63 0.21
N TYR A 192 15.07 18.60 0.13
CA TYR A 192 14.35 18.90 -1.12
C TYR A 192 15.26 19.41 -2.24
N ARG A 193 16.33 20.15 -1.89
CA ARG A 193 17.38 20.49 -2.85
C ARG A 193 18.06 19.22 -3.36
N SER A 194 18.50 18.33 -2.47
CA SER A 194 19.13 17.06 -2.88
C SER A 194 18.22 16.22 -3.76
N ILE A 195 16.91 16.17 -3.47
CA ILE A 195 15.93 15.49 -4.34
C ILE A 195 15.93 16.11 -5.74
N GLY A 196 15.84 17.45 -5.84
CA GLY A 196 15.82 18.14 -7.13
C GLY A 196 17.14 18.04 -7.91
N ASP A 197 18.28 17.92 -7.21
CA ASP A 197 19.60 17.76 -7.84
C ASP A 197 19.84 16.32 -8.32
N THR A 198 19.11 15.32 -7.75
CA THR A 198 19.32 13.90 -8.02
C THR A 198 18.31 13.33 -9.01
N LEU A 199 17.05 13.77 -8.98
CA LEU A 199 15.95 13.30 -9.83
C LEU A 199 15.69 14.24 -11.00
#